data_bd5b81fcc3be8b7082468fc3c336e913
#
_entry.id   bd5b81fcc3be8b7082468fc3c336e913
#
_cell.length_a   1.000
_cell.length_b   1.000
_cell.length_c   1.000
_cell.angle_alpha   90.00
_cell.angle_beta   90.00
_cell.angle_gamma   90.00
#
_symmetry.space_group_name_H-M   'P 1'
#
loop_
_entity.id
_entity.type
_entity.pdbx_description
1 polymer ?
#
loop_
_entity_poly.entity_id
_entity_poly.type
_entity_poly.pdbx_seq_one_letter_code
_entity_poly.pdbx_strand_id
1 'polypeptide(L)'
;LPHPPYEVEEPWYSLIDREKIRLPRPSISGLKDKASMLYGIYGRCNMQNYSLEKFQNLRGVYLGMVACVDQLFGNIVDALKQEKLYDSTNIVFFSDHGDYTGDYGLTEKSQNTFEDPLTNVPLIIKPAKGIAVKPRITPALTELIDIGQTLADLGGTTLKHTQFGKSLRNVLAGEDDNRDAVFCEGGRIHGETQAMETLRSPDSIYWPRIKTQNEEGPQHTKAVMERNLKYKYIYRLYEKDEFYDLEQDPEECRNEIENPCYSGIVAEMKERMLRFLVETGDFVPNRKDRTR
;
A
#
# COMPACT_ATOMS: atom_id res chain seq x y z
N LEU A 1 4.49 -13.14 7.23
CA LEU A 1 5.63 -12.84 6.36
C LEU A 1 5.15 -12.05 5.15
N PRO A 2 5.93 -11.12 4.69
CA PRO A 2 7.12 -10.51 5.30
C PRO A 2 6.75 -9.32 6.21
N HIS A 3 6.49 -9.55 7.48
CA HIS A 3 6.13 -8.55 8.48
C HIS A 3 7.25 -8.49 9.56
N PRO A 4 7.60 -7.33 10.13
CA PRO A 4 8.56 -7.28 11.25
C PRO A 4 8.13 -8.17 12.44
N PRO A 5 9.08 -8.77 13.20
CA PRO A 5 10.53 -8.64 13.02
C PRO A 5 11.02 -9.29 11.72
N TYR A 6 12.04 -8.66 11.09
CA TYR A 6 12.62 -9.20 9.86
C TYR A 6 13.56 -10.34 10.19
N GLU A 7 13.04 -11.54 10.08
CA GLU A 7 13.75 -12.79 10.41
C GLU A 7 13.35 -13.86 9.41
N VAL A 8 14.30 -14.59 8.90
CA VAL A 8 14.08 -15.72 8.01
C VAL A 8 15.19 -16.76 8.21
N GLU A 9 14.83 -18.02 8.13
CA GLU A 9 15.75 -19.16 8.24
C GLU A 9 16.45 -19.47 6.91
N GLU A 10 17.44 -20.34 6.96
CA GLU A 10 18.04 -20.93 5.75
C GLU A 10 17.05 -21.87 5.05
N PRO A 11 17.08 -21.98 3.73
CA PRO A 11 18.07 -21.41 2.83
C PRO A 11 17.77 -19.96 2.40
N TRP A 12 16.63 -19.39 2.77
CA TRP A 12 16.16 -18.09 2.31
C TRP A 12 17.02 -16.93 2.83
N TYR A 13 17.62 -17.08 4.03
CA TYR A 13 18.48 -16.05 4.58
C TYR A 13 19.70 -15.79 3.68
N SER A 14 20.38 -16.82 3.20
CA SER A 14 21.56 -16.73 2.34
C SER A 14 21.23 -16.62 0.85
N LEU A 15 19.94 -16.75 0.46
CA LEU A 15 19.53 -16.75 -0.95
C LEU A 15 19.82 -15.42 -1.66
N ILE A 16 19.72 -14.31 -0.95
CA ILE A 16 19.82 -12.97 -1.52
C ILE A 16 21.23 -12.42 -1.33
N ASP A 17 21.90 -12.08 -2.44
CA ASP A 17 23.20 -11.42 -2.45
C ASP A 17 23.05 -9.94 -2.02
N ARG A 18 23.50 -9.62 -0.80
CA ARG A 18 23.36 -8.29 -0.19
C ARG A 18 24.11 -7.21 -0.96
N GLU A 19 25.23 -7.54 -1.57
CA GLU A 19 26.06 -6.57 -2.30
C GLU A 19 25.37 -6.05 -3.58
N LYS A 20 24.45 -6.85 -4.13
CA LYS A 20 23.65 -6.47 -5.31
C LYS A 20 22.40 -5.67 -5.00
N ILE A 21 22.04 -5.55 -3.72
CA ILE A 21 20.83 -4.82 -3.30
C ILE A 21 21.02 -3.32 -3.52
N ARG A 22 20.07 -2.71 -4.22
CA ARG A 22 19.96 -1.27 -4.38
C ARG A 22 18.81 -0.73 -3.54
N LEU A 23 19.02 0.46 -3.00
CA LEU A 23 17.99 1.26 -2.35
C LEU A 23 17.67 2.41 -3.30
N PRO A 24 16.59 2.31 -4.08
CA PRO A 24 16.33 3.28 -5.16
C PRO A 24 16.01 4.67 -4.61
N ARG A 25 15.39 4.74 -3.42
CA ARG A 25 14.99 6.01 -2.82
C ARG A 25 16.02 6.52 -1.84
N PRO A 26 16.42 7.82 -1.94
CA PRO A 26 17.38 8.41 -1.03
C PRO A 26 16.82 8.54 0.38
N SER A 27 17.71 8.74 1.37
CA SER A 27 17.28 8.97 2.76
C SER A 27 16.38 10.19 2.88
N ILE A 28 15.34 10.07 3.71
CA ILE A 28 14.40 11.16 4.02
C ILE A 28 15.11 12.41 4.52
N SER A 29 16.27 12.28 5.17
CA SER A 29 17.07 13.41 5.67
C SER A 29 17.56 14.38 4.58
N GLY A 30 17.62 13.91 3.33
CA GLY A 30 17.97 14.73 2.17
C GLY A 30 16.79 15.28 1.41
N LEU A 31 15.56 14.89 1.75
CA LEU A 31 14.33 15.31 1.09
C LEU A 31 13.68 16.48 1.84
N LYS A 32 12.80 17.19 1.15
CA LYS A 32 12.04 18.32 1.71
C LYS A 32 10.54 18.08 1.50
N ASP A 33 9.76 18.64 2.41
CA ASP A 33 8.29 18.69 2.28
C ASP A 33 7.63 17.30 2.11
N LYS A 34 8.22 16.27 2.71
CA LYS A 34 7.59 14.97 2.91
C LYS A 34 6.77 14.99 4.21
N ALA A 35 5.88 14.01 4.37
CA ALA A 35 5.09 13.86 5.57
C ALA A 35 5.94 13.91 6.86
N SER A 36 5.52 14.71 7.83
CA SER A 36 6.23 14.84 9.12
C SER A 36 6.33 13.51 9.88
N MET A 37 5.41 12.58 9.64
CA MET A 37 5.45 11.22 10.19
C MET A 37 6.73 10.48 9.79
N LEU A 38 7.20 10.63 8.55
CA LEU A 38 8.42 9.97 8.07
C LEU A 38 9.66 10.48 8.80
N TYR A 39 9.77 11.78 8.98
CA TYR A 39 10.87 12.38 9.76
C TYR A 39 10.81 11.96 11.24
N GLY A 40 9.60 11.85 11.79
CA GLY A 40 9.39 11.40 13.17
C GLY A 40 9.85 9.95 13.39
N ILE A 41 9.49 9.04 12.48
CA ILE A 41 9.95 7.64 12.53
C ILE A 41 11.48 7.58 12.35
N TYR A 42 12.01 8.26 11.33
CA TYR A 42 13.45 8.29 11.05
C TYR A 42 14.27 8.68 12.28
N GLY A 43 13.87 9.78 12.95
CA GLY A 43 14.56 10.26 14.15
C GLY A 43 14.41 9.32 15.35
N ARG A 44 13.20 8.83 15.64
CA ARG A 44 12.94 7.95 16.80
C ARG A 44 13.54 6.56 16.67
N CYS A 45 13.62 6.05 15.44
CA CYS A 45 14.30 4.76 15.15
C CYS A 45 15.82 4.92 15.05
N ASN A 46 16.35 6.14 15.21
CA ASN A 46 17.77 6.44 15.11
C ASN A 46 18.38 6.01 13.76
N MET A 47 17.60 6.13 12.68
CA MET A 47 17.92 5.64 11.34
C MET A 47 19.10 6.40 10.72
N GLN A 48 19.38 7.64 11.17
CA GLN A 48 20.53 8.43 10.74
C GLN A 48 21.89 7.74 11.02
N ASN A 49 21.89 6.79 11.96
CA ASN A 49 23.09 6.03 12.31
C ASN A 49 23.20 4.68 11.57
N TYR A 50 22.25 4.40 10.65
CA TYR A 50 22.31 3.18 9.85
C TYR A 50 23.20 3.37 8.64
N SER A 51 24.15 2.45 8.47
CA SER A 51 24.96 2.38 7.25
C SER A 51 24.17 1.85 6.07
N LEU A 52 24.66 2.09 4.85
CA LEU A 52 24.10 1.47 3.64
C LEU A 52 24.08 -0.06 3.77
N GLU A 53 25.17 -0.66 4.25
CA GLU A 53 25.28 -2.10 4.48
C GLU A 53 24.17 -2.63 5.41
N LYS A 54 23.85 -1.88 6.48
CA LYS A 54 22.79 -2.25 7.41
C LYS A 54 21.41 -2.27 6.71
N PHE A 55 21.13 -1.29 5.86
CA PHE A 55 19.90 -1.28 5.06
C PHE A 55 19.89 -2.37 3.98
N GLN A 56 21.03 -2.63 3.34
CA GLN A 56 21.15 -3.74 2.38
C GLN A 56 20.91 -5.09 3.06
N ASN A 57 21.48 -5.28 4.24
CA ASN A 57 21.24 -6.51 5.01
C ASN A 57 19.76 -6.65 5.40
N LEU A 58 19.13 -5.59 5.90
CA LEU A 58 17.70 -5.58 6.24
C LEU A 58 16.83 -5.94 5.01
N ARG A 59 17.05 -5.28 3.88
CA ARG A 59 16.33 -5.59 2.62
C ARG A 59 16.63 -7.01 2.13
N GLY A 60 17.84 -7.49 2.31
CA GLY A 60 18.21 -8.87 1.97
C GLY A 60 17.43 -9.91 2.78
N VAL A 61 17.28 -9.69 4.08
CA VAL A 61 16.44 -10.53 4.94
C VAL A 61 14.97 -10.45 4.49
N TYR A 62 14.45 -9.25 4.25
CA TYR A 62 13.08 -9.07 3.76
C TYR A 62 12.82 -9.80 2.44
N LEU A 63 13.72 -9.69 1.47
CA LEU A 63 13.61 -10.42 0.20
C LEU A 63 13.70 -11.94 0.40
N GLY A 64 14.49 -12.41 1.36
CA GLY A 64 14.51 -13.82 1.78
C GLY A 64 13.15 -14.24 2.37
N MET A 65 12.52 -13.39 3.19
CA MET A 65 11.16 -13.63 3.69
C MET A 65 10.14 -13.70 2.55
N VAL A 66 10.27 -12.83 1.53
CA VAL A 66 9.42 -12.87 0.32
C VAL A 66 9.61 -14.19 -0.43
N ALA A 67 10.85 -14.65 -0.61
CA ALA A 67 11.14 -15.94 -1.24
C ALA A 67 10.56 -17.12 -0.46
N CYS A 68 10.57 -17.05 0.86
CA CYS A 68 9.90 -18.03 1.71
C CYS A 68 8.38 -18.06 1.48
N VAL A 69 7.73 -16.90 1.42
CA VAL A 69 6.30 -16.78 1.10
C VAL A 69 5.99 -17.34 -0.29
N ASP A 70 6.83 -17.06 -1.29
CA ASP A 70 6.68 -17.60 -2.65
C ASP A 70 6.73 -19.14 -2.64
N GLN A 71 7.69 -19.74 -1.91
CA GLN A 71 7.76 -21.19 -1.75
C GLN A 71 6.50 -21.77 -1.08
N LEU A 72 5.99 -21.13 -0.02
CA LEU A 72 4.77 -21.57 0.67
C LEU A 72 3.55 -21.47 -0.25
N PHE A 73 3.45 -20.41 -1.04
CA PHE A 73 2.41 -20.27 -2.06
C PHE A 73 2.53 -21.35 -3.14
N GLY A 74 3.75 -21.64 -3.59
CA GLY A 74 4.04 -22.74 -4.51
C GLY A 74 3.54 -24.08 -3.99
N ASN A 75 3.77 -24.40 -2.73
CA ASN A 75 3.30 -25.63 -2.08
C ASN A 75 1.76 -25.73 -2.09
N ILE A 76 1.05 -24.62 -1.87
CA ILE A 76 -0.42 -24.58 -1.96
C ILE A 76 -0.89 -24.86 -3.38
N VAL A 77 -0.26 -24.23 -4.38
CA VAL A 77 -0.57 -24.45 -5.79
C VAL A 77 -0.34 -25.92 -6.20
N ASP A 78 0.74 -26.51 -5.75
CA ASP A 78 1.07 -27.91 -6.05
C ASP A 78 0.08 -28.90 -5.38
N ALA A 79 -0.33 -28.62 -4.15
CA ALA A 79 -1.38 -29.38 -3.49
C ALA A 79 -2.71 -29.32 -4.28
N LEU A 80 -3.11 -28.12 -4.74
CA LEU A 80 -4.31 -27.99 -5.58
C LEU A 80 -4.20 -28.76 -6.89
N LYS A 81 -3.01 -28.83 -7.50
CA LYS A 81 -2.78 -29.63 -8.71
C LYS A 81 -2.87 -31.13 -8.43
N GLN A 82 -2.25 -31.61 -7.33
CA GLN A 82 -2.28 -33.01 -6.91
C GLN A 82 -3.72 -33.47 -6.64
N GLU A 83 -4.52 -32.65 -5.98
CA GLU A 83 -5.93 -32.93 -5.68
C GLU A 83 -6.86 -32.65 -6.88
N LYS A 84 -6.33 -32.26 -8.04
CA LYS A 84 -7.09 -31.91 -9.26
C LYS A 84 -8.09 -30.75 -9.07
N LEU A 85 -7.83 -29.89 -8.10
CA LEU A 85 -8.66 -28.72 -7.77
C LEU A 85 -8.17 -27.43 -8.46
N TYR A 86 -6.94 -27.41 -8.97
CA TYR A 86 -6.31 -26.22 -9.53
C TYR A 86 -7.17 -25.54 -10.61
N ASP A 87 -7.72 -26.33 -11.55
CA ASP A 87 -8.52 -25.80 -12.66
C ASP A 87 -9.85 -25.20 -12.18
N SER A 88 -10.44 -25.74 -11.14
CA SER A 88 -11.75 -25.29 -10.61
C SER A 88 -11.65 -24.20 -9.53
N THR A 89 -10.45 -23.83 -9.11
CA THR A 89 -10.22 -22.87 -8.01
C THR A 89 -9.85 -21.51 -8.55
N ASN A 90 -10.51 -20.45 -8.04
CA ASN A 90 -10.03 -19.08 -8.16
C ASN A 90 -8.93 -18.84 -7.11
N ILE A 91 -7.76 -18.39 -7.54
CA ILE A 91 -6.63 -18.13 -6.66
C ILE A 91 -6.35 -16.62 -6.72
N VAL A 92 -6.29 -15.97 -5.55
CA VAL A 92 -5.93 -14.56 -5.41
C VAL A 92 -4.77 -14.45 -4.43
N PHE A 93 -3.65 -13.89 -4.89
CA PHE A 93 -2.50 -13.55 -4.08
C PHE A 93 -2.37 -12.03 -4.02
N PHE A 94 -2.32 -11.45 -2.83
CA PHE A 94 -2.18 -10.00 -2.63
C PHE A 94 -1.55 -9.69 -1.28
N SER A 95 -1.15 -8.43 -1.10
CA SER A 95 -0.75 -7.88 0.21
C SER A 95 -1.70 -6.78 0.63
N ASP A 96 -1.89 -6.60 1.93
CA ASP A 96 -2.70 -5.52 2.53
C ASP A 96 -1.99 -4.16 2.47
N HIS A 97 -0.68 -4.14 2.62
CA HIS A 97 0.22 -2.99 2.47
C HIS A 97 1.63 -3.47 2.16
N GLY A 98 2.50 -2.55 1.77
CA GLY A 98 3.91 -2.79 1.60
C GLY A 98 4.75 -2.43 2.83
N ASP A 99 6.05 -2.23 2.62
CA ASP A 99 7.03 -1.91 3.66
C ASP A 99 8.16 -1.07 3.04
N TYR A 100 8.71 -0.13 3.79
CA TYR A 100 9.82 0.68 3.30
C TYR A 100 11.11 -0.12 3.08
N THR A 101 11.44 -1.01 4.00
CA THR A 101 12.65 -1.88 3.93
C THR A 101 13.92 -1.21 3.43
N GLY A 102 14.18 0.01 3.90
CA GLY A 102 15.34 0.83 3.56
C GLY A 102 15.06 1.96 2.57
N ASP A 103 13.93 1.96 1.85
CA ASP A 103 13.54 3.10 1.03
C ASP A 103 13.34 4.32 1.92
N TYR A 104 13.81 5.48 1.47
CA TYR A 104 13.89 6.73 2.23
C TYR A 104 14.73 6.63 3.52
N GLY A 105 15.52 5.57 3.71
CA GLY A 105 16.18 5.27 4.97
C GLY A 105 15.24 4.88 6.08
N LEU A 106 14.09 4.29 5.75
CA LEU A 106 13.03 3.90 6.67
C LEU A 106 12.80 2.39 6.69
N THR A 107 12.13 1.94 7.73
CA THR A 107 11.65 0.56 7.89
C THR A 107 10.19 0.57 8.31
N GLU A 108 9.51 -0.54 8.10
CA GLU A 108 8.11 -0.70 8.49
C GLU A 108 7.14 0.16 7.63
N LYS A 109 6.03 0.53 8.19
CA LYS A 109 4.93 1.28 7.55
C LYS A 109 4.36 2.30 8.53
N SER A 110 3.49 3.19 8.05
CA SER A 110 2.68 4.06 8.89
C SER A 110 1.28 4.25 8.31
N GLN A 111 0.34 4.70 9.15
CA GLN A 111 -1.08 4.74 8.82
C GLN A 111 -1.47 5.86 7.85
N ASN A 112 -0.64 6.87 7.69
CA ASN A 112 -0.97 8.09 6.96
C ASN A 112 0.14 8.54 6.01
N THR A 113 0.93 7.57 5.54
CA THR A 113 1.94 7.77 4.50
C THR A 113 1.61 6.88 3.33
N PHE A 114 1.74 7.39 2.10
CA PHE A 114 1.15 6.81 0.91
C PHE A 114 2.14 6.64 -0.25
N GLU A 115 3.42 6.56 0.07
CA GLU A 115 4.46 6.28 -0.91
C GLU A 115 4.26 4.89 -1.55
N ASP A 116 4.64 4.75 -2.81
CA ASP A 116 4.48 3.50 -3.57
C ASP A 116 5.05 2.26 -2.86
N PRO A 117 6.16 2.30 -2.09
CA PRO A 117 6.58 1.15 -1.29
C PRO A 117 5.52 0.60 -0.34
N LEU A 118 4.55 1.42 0.08
CA LEU A 118 3.46 1.01 0.97
C LEU A 118 2.15 0.70 0.23
N THR A 119 1.83 1.45 -0.83
CA THR A 119 0.51 1.42 -1.46
C THR A 119 0.47 0.66 -2.77
N ASN A 120 1.60 0.48 -3.45
CA ASN A 120 1.69 -0.29 -4.70
C ASN A 120 2.08 -1.74 -4.38
N VAL A 121 1.10 -2.54 -3.98
CA VAL A 121 1.26 -3.92 -3.53
C VAL A 121 1.01 -4.93 -4.65
N PRO A 122 1.56 -6.16 -4.56
CA PRO A 122 1.29 -7.20 -5.54
C PRO A 122 -0.19 -7.62 -5.51
N LEU A 123 -0.77 -7.86 -6.69
CA LEU A 123 -2.06 -8.51 -6.87
C LEU A 123 -1.97 -9.48 -8.04
N ILE A 124 -2.16 -10.76 -7.78
CA ILE A 124 -2.17 -11.81 -8.81
C ILE A 124 -3.51 -12.55 -8.72
N ILE A 125 -4.22 -12.67 -9.83
CA ILE A 125 -5.49 -13.38 -9.90
C ILE A 125 -5.41 -14.46 -10.97
N LYS A 126 -5.60 -15.72 -10.57
CA LYS A 126 -5.81 -16.86 -11.45
C LYS A 126 -7.27 -17.31 -11.32
N PRO A 127 -8.13 -17.02 -12.30
CA PRO A 127 -9.53 -17.48 -12.24
C PRO A 127 -9.65 -18.97 -12.51
N ALA A 128 -10.78 -19.55 -12.11
CA ALA A 128 -11.15 -20.92 -12.45
C ALA A 128 -11.30 -21.10 -13.97
N LYS A 129 -11.11 -22.32 -14.44
CA LYS A 129 -11.26 -22.69 -15.86
C LYS A 129 -12.68 -22.33 -16.35
N GLY A 130 -12.75 -21.77 -17.55
CA GLY A 130 -14.01 -21.33 -18.17
C GLY A 130 -14.31 -19.84 -17.95
N ILE A 131 -13.57 -19.16 -17.08
CA ILE A 131 -13.62 -17.70 -16.96
C ILE A 131 -12.64 -17.10 -17.98
N ALA A 132 -13.10 -16.09 -18.72
CA ALA A 132 -12.25 -15.40 -19.69
C ALA A 132 -11.05 -14.73 -18.99
N VAL A 133 -9.86 -15.05 -19.46
CA VAL A 133 -8.62 -14.46 -18.94
C VAL A 133 -7.60 -14.29 -20.07
N LYS A 134 -6.94 -13.13 -20.09
CA LYS A 134 -5.77 -12.83 -20.91
C LYS A 134 -4.57 -12.65 -19.97
N PRO A 135 -3.73 -13.71 -19.77
CA PRO A 135 -2.61 -13.63 -18.84
C PRO A 135 -1.62 -12.52 -19.24
N ARG A 136 -1.38 -11.57 -18.35
CA ARG A 136 -0.46 -10.44 -18.55
C ARG A 136 -0.18 -9.70 -17.26
N ILE A 137 0.83 -8.85 -17.29
CA ILE A 137 0.95 -7.72 -16.36
C ILE A 137 0.15 -6.57 -16.97
N THR A 138 -0.64 -5.86 -16.15
CA THR A 138 -1.50 -4.76 -16.58
C THR A 138 -1.23 -3.52 -15.72
N PRO A 139 -1.27 -2.31 -16.30
CA PRO A 139 -1.22 -1.05 -15.55
C PRO A 139 -2.58 -0.64 -14.96
N ALA A 140 -3.63 -1.46 -15.13
CA ALA A 140 -4.97 -1.12 -14.66
C ALA A 140 -4.97 -0.75 -13.18
N LEU A 141 -5.49 0.43 -12.85
CA LEU A 141 -5.60 0.90 -11.48
C LEU A 141 -6.62 0.07 -10.71
N THR A 142 -6.22 -0.46 -9.56
CA THR A 142 -7.02 -1.34 -8.71
C THR A 142 -6.90 -0.93 -7.25
N GLU A 143 -7.92 -1.22 -6.46
CA GLU A 143 -7.94 -1.02 -5.01
C GLU A 143 -8.21 -2.35 -4.30
N LEU A 144 -7.74 -2.52 -3.07
CA LEU A 144 -7.99 -3.75 -2.30
C LEU A 144 -9.49 -4.04 -2.09
N ILE A 145 -10.32 -3.00 -2.06
CA ILE A 145 -11.78 -3.13 -1.98
C ILE A 145 -12.38 -3.84 -3.21
N ASP A 146 -11.70 -3.85 -4.34
CA ASP A 146 -12.12 -4.52 -5.58
C ASP A 146 -12.07 -6.05 -5.45
N ILE A 147 -11.23 -6.57 -4.56
CA ILE A 147 -11.03 -8.03 -4.38
C ILE A 147 -12.34 -8.70 -3.95
N GLY A 148 -13.05 -8.12 -2.97
CA GLY A 148 -14.31 -8.69 -2.49
C GLY A 148 -15.36 -8.79 -3.60
N GLN A 149 -15.53 -7.71 -4.37
CA GLN A 149 -16.46 -7.69 -5.50
C GLN A 149 -16.03 -8.63 -6.63
N THR A 150 -14.72 -8.72 -6.89
CA THR A 150 -14.16 -9.65 -7.88
C THR A 150 -14.41 -11.11 -7.50
N LEU A 151 -14.16 -11.47 -6.24
CA LEU A 151 -14.40 -12.84 -5.75
C LEU A 151 -15.87 -13.24 -5.83
N ALA A 152 -16.79 -12.32 -5.50
CA ALA A 152 -18.23 -12.56 -5.63
C ALA A 152 -18.62 -12.81 -7.09
N ASP A 153 -18.14 -11.99 -8.01
CA ASP A 153 -18.40 -12.12 -9.45
C ASP A 153 -17.80 -13.41 -10.04
N LEU A 154 -16.54 -13.73 -9.70
CA LEU A 154 -15.89 -14.98 -10.13
C LEU A 154 -16.58 -16.22 -9.53
N GLY A 155 -17.20 -16.10 -8.36
CA GLY A 155 -17.98 -17.16 -7.73
C GLY A 155 -19.43 -17.24 -8.20
N GLY A 156 -19.84 -16.37 -9.14
CA GLY A 156 -21.22 -16.35 -9.67
C GLY A 156 -22.27 -15.90 -8.63
N THR A 157 -21.86 -15.10 -7.65
CA THR A 157 -22.75 -14.53 -6.61
C THR A 157 -22.70 -13.02 -6.61
N THR A 158 -23.65 -12.40 -5.92
CA THR A 158 -23.70 -10.93 -5.74
C THR A 158 -23.70 -10.59 -4.27
N LEU A 159 -22.89 -9.60 -3.91
CA LEU A 159 -22.92 -9.03 -2.56
C LEU A 159 -24.19 -8.22 -2.39
N LYS A 160 -24.89 -8.44 -1.27
CA LYS A 160 -26.22 -7.84 -1.04
C LYS A 160 -26.15 -6.44 -0.41
N HIS A 161 -25.04 -6.10 0.24
CA HIS A 161 -24.80 -4.79 0.84
C HIS A 161 -24.17 -3.85 -0.18
N THR A 162 -24.17 -2.55 0.10
CA THR A 162 -23.57 -1.52 -0.75
C THR A 162 -22.08 -1.80 -0.97
N GLN A 163 -21.64 -1.69 -2.22
CA GLN A 163 -20.27 -1.94 -2.65
C GLN A 163 -19.69 -0.69 -3.31
N PHE A 164 -18.48 -0.32 -2.92
CA PHE A 164 -17.68 0.71 -3.57
C PHE A 164 -16.56 0.11 -4.44
N GLY A 165 -16.25 -1.18 -4.25
CA GLY A 165 -15.30 -1.92 -5.08
C GLY A 165 -15.87 -2.24 -6.47
N LYS A 166 -14.99 -2.36 -7.45
CA LYS A 166 -15.30 -2.75 -8.83
C LYS A 166 -14.77 -4.15 -9.11
N SER A 167 -15.55 -4.98 -9.81
CA SER A 167 -15.07 -6.28 -10.26
C SER A 167 -13.94 -6.11 -11.29
N LEU A 168 -12.87 -6.86 -11.11
CA LEU A 168 -11.73 -6.90 -12.03
C LEU A 168 -11.93 -7.90 -13.19
N ARG A 169 -13.14 -8.40 -13.39
CA ARG A 169 -13.43 -9.40 -14.43
C ARG A 169 -13.07 -8.92 -15.83
N ASN A 170 -13.35 -7.66 -16.14
CA ASN A 170 -13.01 -7.07 -17.43
C ASN A 170 -11.48 -6.92 -17.59
N VAL A 171 -10.78 -6.54 -16.50
CA VAL A 171 -9.32 -6.49 -16.48
C VAL A 171 -8.74 -7.88 -16.75
N LEU A 172 -9.28 -8.93 -16.13
CA LEU A 172 -8.87 -10.30 -16.40
C LEU A 172 -9.09 -10.70 -17.86
N ALA A 173 -10.18 -10.26 -18.47
CA ALA A 173 -10.51 -10.52 -19.87
C ALA A 173 -9.63 -9.76 -20.88
N GLY A 174 -8.89 -8.74 -20.41
CA GLY A 174 -7.91 -8.03 -21.25
C GLY A 174 -8.10 -6.52 -21.37
N GLU A 175 -9.02 -5.92 -20.62
CA GLU A 175 -9.19 -4.47 -20.57
C GLU A 175 -8.20 -3.87 -19.56
N ASP A 176 -7.61 -2.71 -19.89
CA ASP A 176 -6.72 -1.98 -18.98
C ASP A 176 -7.40 -0.77 -18.33
N ASP A 177 -8.64 -0.48 -18.72
CA ASP A 177 -9.44 0.63 -18.20
C ASP A 177 -10.41 0.12 -17.11
N ASN A 178 -10.02 0.34 -15.85
CA ASN A 178 -10.84 -0.02 -14.68
C ASN A 178 -11.25 1.22 -13.89
N ARG A 179 -10.31 2.13 -13.65
CA ARG A 179 -10.47 3.35 -12.86
C ARG A 179 -9.60 4.47 -13.40
N ASP A 180 -10.09 5.71 -13.32
CA ASP A 180 -9.28 6.90 -13.62
C ASP A 180 -8.28 7.20 -12.50
N ALA A 181 -8.64 6.86 -11.27
CA ALA A 181 -7.83 7.07 -10.08
C ALA A 181 -8.15 6.04 -9.00
N VAL A 182 -7.21 5.87 -8.08
CA VAL A 182 -7.34 5.08 -6.84
C VAL A 182 -7.12 5.97 -5.63
N PHE A 183 -7.72 5.57 -4.50
CA PHE A 183 -7.71 6.34 -3.28
C PHE A 183 -7.21 5.51 -2.10
N CYS A 184 -6.57 6.18 -1.15
CA CYS A 184 -6.17 5.61 0.12
C CYS A 184 -6.35 6.66 1.22
N GLU A 185 -6.88 6.24 2.36
CA GLU A 185 -7.14 7.11 3.51
C GLU A 185 -6.36 6.62 4.73
N GLY A 186 -5.94 7.55 5.59
CA GLY A 186 -5.23 7.20 6.80
C GLY A 186 -5.10 8.34 7.80
N GLY A 187 -4.51 8.04 8.95
CA GLY A 187 -4.38 9.01 10.03
C GLY A 187 -5.67 9.24 10.83
N ARG A 188 -5.65 10.24 11.68
CA ARG A 188 -6.77 10.62 12.56
C ARG A 188 -6.88 12.15 12.71
N ILE A 189 -8.00 12.62 13.20
CA ILE A 189 -8.15 14.01 13.60
C ILE A 189 -7.69 14.21 15.06
N HIS A 190 -7.42 15.47 15.46
CA HIS A 190 -7.12 15.79 16.85
C HIS A 190 -8.22 15.32 17.78
N GLY A 191 -7.84 14.72 18.89
CA GLY A 191 -8.77 14.20 19.89
C GLY A 191 -9.38 12.83 19.62
N GLU A 192 -9.16 12.21 18.46
CA GLU A 192 -9.61 10.83 18.16
C GLU A 192 -8.73 9.78 18.86
N THR A 193 -8.77 9.75 20.20
CA THR A 193 -7.96 8.84 21.00
C THR A 193 -8.29 7.35 20.75
N GLN A 194 -9.53 7.05 20.34
CA GLN A 194 -9.96 5.71 19.97
C GLN A 194 -9.32 5.19 18.66
N ALA A 195 -8.77 6.08 17.84
CA ALA A 195 -8.02 5.74 16.63
C ALA A 195 -6.52 5.55 16.87
N MET A 196 -6.06 5.79 18.11
CA MET A 196 -4.67 5.56 18.50
C MET A 196 -4.38 4.07 18.66
N GLU A 197 -3.22 3.64 18.17
CA GLU A 197 -2.72 2.31 18.53
C GLU A 197 -2.31 2.27 20.01
N THR A 198 -2.52 1.12 20.64
CA THR A 198 -2.07 0.90 22.02
C THR A 198 -0.55 1.06 22.11
N LEU A 199 -0.10 1.99 22.95
CA LEU A 199 1.32 2.25 23.14
C LEU A 199 2.01 0.99 23.72
N ARG A 200 3.06 0.56 23.06
CA ARG A 200 3.89 -0.57 23.47
C ARG A 200 4.98 -0.13 24.44
N SER A 201 5.65 -1.10 25.08
CA SER A 201 6.87 -0.83 25.85
C SER A 201 7.91 -0.10 24.99
N PRO A 202 8.71 0.82 25.56
CA PRO A 202 9.83 1.44 24.84
C PRO A 202 10.82 0.46 24.20
N ASP A 203 10.91 -0.76 24.73
CA ASP A 203 11.76 -1.82 24.17
C ASP A 203 11.15 -2.52 22.92
N SER A 204 9.89 -2.22 22.60
CA SER A 204 9.22 -2.78 21.43
C SER A 204 9.74 -2.14 20.14
N ILE A 205 9.98 -2.95 19.13
CA ILE A 205 10.35 -2.47 17.77
C ILE A 205 9.29 -1.54 17.18
N TYR A 206 8.04 -1.63 17.60
CA TYR A 206 6.93 -0.79 17.13
C TYR A 206 6.80 0.54 17.90
N TRP A 207 7.48 0.67 19.05
CA TRP A 207 7.33 1.84 19.91
C TRP A 207 7.61 3.17 19.19
N PRO A 208 8.69 3.32 18.40
CA PRO A 208 9.00 4.58 17.75
C PRO A 208 7.86 5.07 16.84
N ARG A 209 7.30 4.19 16.03
CA ARG A 209 6.19 4.49 15.13
C ARG A 209 4.91 4.83 15.91
N ILE A 210 4.51 3.95 16.82
CA ILE A 210 3.29 4.14 17.62
C ILE A 210 3.38 5.39 18.46
N LYS A 211 4.54 5.67 19.06
CA LYS A 211 4.76 6.91 19.84
C LYS A 211 4.62 8.15 18.96
N THR A 212 5.16 8.14 17.75
CA THR A 212 5.05 9.24 16.81
C THR A 212 3.59 9.47 16.38
N GLN A 213 2.83 8.40 16.10
CA GLN A 213 1.42 8.49 15.71
C GLN A 213 0.51 8.97 16.85
N ASN A 214 0.84 8.65 18.10
CA ASN A 214 -0.01 8.98 19.25
C ASN A 214 0.21 10.40 19.78
N GLU A 215 1.22 11.11 19.32
CA GLU A 215 1.41 12.50 19.67
C GLU A 215 0.42 13.41 18.96
N GLU A 216 -0.08 14.44 19.66
CA GLU A 216 -0.91 15.47 19.07
C GLU A 216 -0.03 16.47 18.30
N GLY A 217 0.03 16.29 16.98
CA GLY A 217 0.87 17.07 16.09
C GLY A 217 0.57 16.74 14.63
N PRO A 218 1.30 17.30 13.67
CA PRO A 218 1.08 17.01 12.26
C PRO A 218 1.33 15.53 11.90
N GLN A 219 2.14 14.81 12.70
CA GLN A 219 2.53 13.42 12.42
C GLN A 219 1.36 12.45 12.35
N HIS A 220 0.27 12.69 13.08
CA HIS A 220 -0.92 11.83 13.05
C HIS A 220 -1.99 12.29 12.06
N THR A 221 -1.72 13.32 11.29
CA THR A 221 -2.72 14.00 10.44
C THR A 221 -3.58 13.00 9.66
N LYS A 222 -4.89 13.24 9.67
CA LYS A 222 -5.77 12.58 8.71
C LYS A 222 -5.42 13.04 7.31
N ALA A 223 -5.29 12.10 6.41
CA ALA A 223 -4.88 12.35 5.05
C ALA A 223 -5.60 11.44 4.06
N VAL A 224 -5.75 11.92 2.85
CA VAL A 224 -6.33 11.18 1.73
C VAL A 224 -5.39 11.31 0.54
N MET A 225 -5.06 10.19 -0.08
CA MET A 225 -4.29 10.12 -1.31
C MET A 225 -5.19 9.81 -2.49
N GLU A 226 -4.98 10.52 -3.60
CA GLU A 226 -5.44 10.17 -4.93
C GLU A 226 -4.23 9.88 -5.81
N ARG A 227 -4.26 8.76 -6.54
CA ARG A 227 -3.24 8.40 -7.52
C ARG A 227 -3.88 7.98 -8.83
N ASN A 228 -3.35 8.49 -9.94
CA ASN A 228 -3.58 7.97 -11.27
C ASN A 228 -2.26 7.45 -11.87
N LEU A 229 -2.21 7.13 -13.16
CA LEU A 229 -1.00 6.57 -13.77
C LEU A 229 0.18 7.55 -13.82
N LYS A 230 -0.09 8.87 -13.78
CA LYS A 230 0.93 9.92 -13.94
C LYS A 230 1.21 10.71 -12.69
N TYR A 231 0.21 10.90 -11.85
CA TYR A 231 0.26 11.85 -10.75
C TYR A 231 -0.23 11.23 -9.46
N LYS A 232 0.32 11.69 -8.36
CA LYS A 232 -0.15 11.41 -7.00
C LYS A 232 -0.35 12.73 -6.26
N TYR A 233 -1.53 12.90 -5.68
CA TYR A 233 -1.85 14.03 -4.81
C TYR A 233 -2.28 13.50 -3.44
N ILE A 234 -1.77 14.13 -2.37
CA ILE A 234 -2.10 13.77 -0.99
C ILE A 234 -2.56 15.04 -0.27
N TYR A 235 -3.83 15.03 0.13
CA TYR A 235 -4.37 16.06 1.02
C TYR A 235 -4.05 15.71 2.47
N ARG A 236 -3.50 16.66 3.23
CA ARG A 236 -3.13 16.50 4.64
C ARG A 236 -3.78 17.57 5.49
N LEU A 237 -4.54 17.15 6.53
CA LEU A 237 -5.36 18.09 7.32
C LEU A 237 -4.54 19.07 8.14
N TYR A 238 -3.37 18.68 8.66
CA TYR A 238 -2.59 19.48 9.62
C TYR A 238 -1.17 19.82 9.16
N GLU A 239 -0.84 19.51 7.92
CA GLU A 239 0.47 19.82 7.33
C GLU A 239 0.33 20.11 5.84
N LYS A 240 1.44 20.44 5.18
CA LYS A 240 1.48 20.72 3.75
C LYS A 240 1.00 19.51 2.94
N ASP A 241 0.15 19.76 1.93
CA ASP A 241 -0.21 18.75 0.92
C ASP A 241 1.02 18.27 0.15
N GLU A 242 0.90 17.14 -0.52
CA GLU A 242 1.94 16.62 -1.39
C GLU A 242 1.42 16.41 -2.81
N PHE A 243 2.27 16.69 -3.80
CA PHE A 243 2.00 16.37 -5.21
C PHE A 243 3.26 15.85 -5.87
N TYR A 244 3.12 14.77 -6.63
CA TYR A 244 4.21 14.09 -7.35
C TYR A 244 3.84 13.85 -8.80
N ASP A 245 4.76 14.19 -9.71
CA ASP A 245 4.73 13.77 -11.11
C ASP A 245 5.50 12.44 -11.23
N LEU A 246 4.78 11.34 -11.29
CA LEU A 246 5.35 9.98 -11.27
C LEU A 246 6.08 9.60 -12.57
N GLU A 247 5.87 10.35 -13.66
CA GLU A 247 6.63 10.18 -14.89
C GLU A 247 8.03 10.82 -14.77
N GLN A 248 8.15 11.93 -14.04
CA GLN A 248 9.40 12.66 -13.82
C GLN A 248 10.14 12.26 -12.54
N ASP A 249 9.39 11.81 -11.54
CA ASP A 249 9.87 11.46 -10.21
C ASP A 249 9.18 10.19 -9.69
N PRO A 250 9.45 9.02 -10.28
CA PRO A 250 8.84 7.76 -9.89
C PRO A 250 9.21 7.32 -8.46
N GLU A 251 10.27 7.87 -7.89
CA GLU A 251 10.69 7.65 -6.51
C GLU A 251 10.04 8.61 -5.51
N GLU A 252 9.16 9.54 -5.95
CA GLU A 252 8.41 10.45 -5.09
C GLU A 252 9.32 11.27 -4.13
N CYS A 253 10.42 11.78 -4.68
CA CYS A 253 11.43 12.51 -3.90
C CYS A 253 11.20 14.02 -3.85
N ARG A 254 10.41 14.58 -4.78
CA ARG A 254 10.19 16.01 -4.91
C ARG A 254 8.71 16.35 -4.78
N ASN A 255 8.36 16.99 -3.67
CA ASN A 255 7.01 17.51 -3.50
C ASN A 255 6.83 18.79 -4.35
N GLU A 256 6.08 18.68 -5.43
CA GLU A 256 5.81 19.74 -6.42
C GLU A 256 4.51 20.51 -6.13
N ILE A 257 3.95 20.42 -4.93
CA ILE A 257 2.65 21.04 -4.58
C ILE A 257 2.64 22.57 -4.76
N GLU A 258 3.79 23.21 -4.59
CA GLU A 258 3.93 24.68 -4.73
C GLU A 258 4.35 25.09 -6.15
N ASN A 259 4.57 24.13 -7.06
CA ASN A 259 4.94 24.43 -8.43
C ASN A 259 3.72 24.88 -9.23
N PRO A 260 3.69 26.15 -9.71
CA PRO A 260 2.52 26.70 -10.41
C PRO A 260 2.19 25.98 -11.73
N CYS A 261 3.15 25.26 -12.32
CA CYS A 261 2.90 24.48 -13.55
C CYS A 261 1.90 23.34 -13.32
N TYR A 262 1.76 22.85 -12.10
CA TYR A 262 0.83 21.76 -11.77
C TYR A 262 -0.47 22.24 -11.13
N SER A 263 -0.67 23.55 -10.91
CA SER A 263 -1.83 24.08 -10.18
C SER A 263 -3.18 23.64 -10.75
N GLY A 264 -3.32 23.58 -12.07
CA GLY A 264 -4.53 23.08 -12.73
C GLY A 264 -4.78 21.58 -12.47
N ILE A 265 -3.73 20.76 -12.56
CA ILE A 265 -3.81 19.31 -12.32
C ILE A 265 -4.17 19.05 -10.84
N VAL A 266 -3.53 19.76 -9.92
CA VAL A 266 -3.84 19.65 -8.48
C VAL A 266 -5.30 20.02 -8.21
N ALA A 267 -5.84 21.06 -8.87
CA ALA A 267 -7.23 21.45 -8.71
C ALA A 267 -8.20 20.36 -9.22
N GLU A 268 -7.92 19.75 -10.36
CA GLU A 268 -8.71 18.62 -10.90
C GLU A 268 -8.68 17.40 -9.97
N MET A 269 -7.51 17.07 -9.43
CA MET A 269 -7.36 15.96 -8.47
C MET A 269 -8.10 16.25 -7.15
N LYS A 270 -8.04 17.47 -6.65
CA LYS A 270 -8.83 17.89 -5.46
C LYS A 270 -10.34 17.75 -5.70
N GLU A 271 -10.83 18.12 -6.87
CA GLU A 271 -12.26 17.98 -7.20
C GLU A 271 -12.66 16.51 -7.29
N ARG A 272 -11.85 15.65 -7.90
CA ARG A 272 -12.10 14.21 -7.98
C ARG A 272 -12.07 13.56 -6.60
N MET A 273 -11.12 13.94 -5.75
CA MET A 273 -11.05 13.51 -4.36
C MET A 273 -12.29 13.94 -3.57
N LEU A 274 -12.76 15.17 -3.74
CA LEU A 274 -14.00 15.65 -3.11
C LEU A 274 -15.20 14.81 -3.56
N ARG A 275 -15.29 14.48 -4.84
CA ARG A 275 -16.34 13.61 -5.37
C ARG A 275 -16.29 12.23 -4.73
N PHE A 276 -15.12 11.62 -4.68
CA PHE A 276 -14.89 10.32 -4.00
C PHE A 276 -15.38 10.37 -2.54
N LEU A 277 -15.00 11.39 -1.77
CA LEU A 277 -15.40 11.53 -0.38
C LEU A 277 -16.93 11.71 -0.20
N VAL A 278 -17.59 12.44 -1.12
CA VAL A 278 -19.05 12.62 -1.12
C VAL A 278 -19.77 11.33 -1.50
N GLU A 279 -19.23 10.55 -2.43
CA GLU A 279 -19.81 9.29 -2.88
C GLU A 279 -19.67 8.16 -1.86
N THR A 280 -18.56 8.14 -1.11
CA THR A 280 -18.22 7.03 -0.21
C THR A 280 -18.44 7.35 1.27
N GLY A 281 -18.35 8.61 1.66
CA GLY A 281 -18.61 9.07 3.02
C GLY A 281 -20.10 9.29 3.26
N ASP A 282 -20.54 9.07 4.50
CA ASP A 282 -21.92 9.36 4.96
C ASP A 282 -23.04 8.79 4.05
N PHE A 283 -22.77 7.63 3.42
CA PHE A 283 -23.81 6.98 2.62
C PHE A 283 -24.96 6.47 3.51
N VAL A 284 -26.20 6.53 3.01
CA VAL A 284 -27.35 6.01 3.74
C VAL A 284 -27.45 4.50 3.53
N PRO A 285 -27.22 3.68 4.58
CA PRO A 285 -27.25 2.23 4.45
C PRO A 285 -28.65 1.77 3.99
N ASN A 286 -28.68 0.90 2.98
CA ASN A 286 -29.93 0.29 2.56
C ASN A 286 -30.40 -0.75 3.59
N ARG A 287 -31.60 -1.32 3.39
CA ARG A 287 -32.16 -2.30 4.34
C ARG A 287 -31.28 -3.54 4.53
N LYS A 288 -30.52 -3.93 3.49
CA LYS A 288 -29.64 -5.12 3.50
C LYS A 288 -28.34 -4.86 4.24
N ASP A 289 -27.87 -3.61 4.29
CA ASP A 289 -26.68 -3.23 5.04
C ASP A 289 -26.91 -3.29 6.57
N ARG A 290 -28.17 -3.31 7.01
CA ARG A 290 -28.56 -3.32 8.43
C ARG A 290 -28.79 -4.72 8.98
N THR A 291 -28.81 -5.74 8.14
CA THR A 291 -28.99 -7.13 8.60
C THR A 291 -27.62 -7.72 8.95
N ARG A 292 -27.48 -8.03 10.25
CA ARG A 292 -26.34 -8.80 10.76
C ARG A 292 -26.50 -10.28 10.44
#